data_c0ba9c2daf2ae288ec12c5c67e83813e
#
_entry.id   c0ba9c2daf2ae288ec12c5c67e83813e
#
_cell.length_a   1.000
_cell.length_b   1.000
_cell.length_c   1.000
_cell.angle_alpha   90.00
_cell.angle_beta   90.00
_cell.angle_gamma   90.00
#
_symmetry.space_group_name_H-M   'P 1'
#
loop_
_entity.id
_entity.type
_entity.pdbx_description
1 polymer ?
#
loop_
_entity_poly.entity_id
_entity_poly.type
_entity_poly.pdbx_seq_one_letter_code
_entity_poly.pdbx_strand_id
1 'polypeptide(L)'
;MKALEVKNLKKVYPSFTLDCVSFDLIEGRIMGLVGANGAGKSTTLKGILGLIKAEGEARVFGYDAKSLEGKSLVGYAGGGFRYYPHKTLKTVARTLSGFYPAWSEEKFKRYCEKFELLPDKKVTELSEGMKVKFALALALSHGAKLLVLDEPTSGLDPLAREEFLDILLALVREEGVTVLFSTHIVSDLERAADDIVLLSHGKTLVNEQLDTLKEKYSLAAFEEKPERGVIGLKPVKKGFEGLVLRTDSFANAALREPTLEEIIIHLERREQA
;
A
#
# COMPACT_ATOMS: atom_id res chain seq x y z
N MET A 1 10.31 8.49 13.95
CA MET A 1 11.11 9.11 12.85
C MET A 1 10.35 8.88 11.55
N LYS A 2 10.60 9.69 10.47
CA LYS A 2 10.04 9.39 9.14
C LYS A 2 10.85 8.28 8.48
N ALA A 3 10.21 7.18 8.14
CA ALA A 3 10.81 6.08 7.40
C ALA A 3 10.82 6.34 5.89
N LEU A 4 9.78 7.01 5.38
CA LEU A 4 9.70 7.44 3.99
C LEU A 4 9.16 8.87 3.91
N GLU A 5 9.82 9.71 3.12
CA GLU A 5 9.35 11.04 2.74
C GLU A 5 9.26 11.10 1.22
N VAL A 6 8.10 11.48 0.69
CA VAL A 6 7.86 11.66 -0.74
C VAL A 6 7.39 13.09 -0.96
N LYS A 7 8.06 13.83 -1.87
CA LYS A 7 7.75 15.24 -2.15
C LYS A 7 7.61 15.47 -3.65
N ASN A 8 6.43 15.94 -4.04
CA ASN A 8 6.11 16.39 -5.41
C ASN A 8 6.48 15.34 -6.48
N LEU A 9 6.24 14.06 -6.18
CA LEU A 9 6.54 12.99 -7.13
C LEU A 9 5.64 13.13 -8.36
N LYS A 10 6.26 13.33 -9.52
CA LYS A 10 5.57 13.57 -10.78
C LYS A 10 6.10 12.69 -11.90
N LYS A 11 5.20 12.12 -12.68
CA LYS A 11 5.52 11.36 -13.89
C LYS A 11 4.47 11.57 -14.94
N VAL A 12 4.92 11.99 -16.12
CA VAL A 12 4.04 12.18 -17.29
C VAL A 12 4.20 11.00 -18.24
N TYR A 13 3.08 10.42 -18.66
CA TYR A 13 2.93 9.47 -19.75
C TYR A 13 1.96 10.05 -20.80
N PRO A 14 1.92 9.55 -22.03
CA PRO A 14 1.01 10.06 -23.06
C PRO A 14 -0.48 10.10 -22.67
N SER A 15 -0.93 9.11 -21.88
CA SER A 15 -2.34 8.94 -21.47
C SER A 15 -2.59 9.12 -19.97
N PHE A 16 -1.54 9.41 -19.17
CA PHE A 16 -1.67 9.48 -17.72
C PHE A 16 -0.60 10.38 -17.12
N THR A 17 -0.96 11.14 -16.09
CA THR A 17 0.01 11.93 -15.32
C THR A 17 -0.14 11.63 -13.83
N LEU A 18 0.93 11.17 -13.19
CA LEU A 18 1.09 11.24 -11.76
C LEU A 18 1.51 12.68 -11.42
N ASP A 19 0.68 13.40 -10.64
CA ASP A 19 0.83 14.83 -10.45
C ASP A 19 1.10 15.21 -9.00
N CYS A 20 2.36 15.51 -8.71
CA CYS A 20 2.84 16.07 -7.45
C CYS A 20 2.42 15.28 -6.19
N VAL A 21 2.47 13.96 -6.24
CA VAL A 21 2.14 13.11 -5.08
C VAL A 21 3.16 13.35 -3.96
N SER A 22 2.64 13.63 -2.76
CA SER A 22 3.46 13.91 -1.57
C SER A 22 2.83 13.25 -0.34
N PHE A 23 3.63 12.54 0.45
CA PHE A 23 3.23 11.95 1.72
C PHE A 23 4.44 11.54 2.55
N ASP A 24 4.23 11.33 3.84
CA ASP A 24 5.23 10.85 4.79
C ASP A 24 4.73 9.57 5.47
N LEU A 25 5.60 8.58 5.62
CA LEU A 25 5.33 7.37 6.39
C LEU A 25 6.22 7.35 7.63
N ILE A 26 5.60 7.19 8.78
CA ILE A 26 6.28 7.12 10.07
C ILE A 26 6.85 5.71 10.29
N GLU A 27 8.03 5.64 10.91
CA GLU A 27 8.70 4.37 11.27
C GLU A 27 7.80 3.50 12.16
N GLY A 28 7.79 2.18 11.88
CA GLY A 28 7.03 1.20 12.63
C GLY A 28 5.52 1.26 12.38
N ARG A 29 5.09 1.83 11.26
CA ARG A 29 3.67 1.89 10.85
C ARG A 29 3.45 1.21 9.50
N ILE A 30 2.20 0.88 9.25
CA ILE A 30 1.72 0.35 7.97
C ILE A 30 0.90 1.42 7.27
N MET A 31 1.32 1.81 6.07
CA MET A 31 0.58 2.73 5.21
C MET A 31 0.01 2.00 3.99
N GLY A 32 -1.28 2.16 3.76
CA GLY A 32 -1.95 1.70 2.56
C GLY A 32 -1.99 2.78 1.47
N LEU A 33 -1.49 2.45 0.29
CA LEU A 33 -1.64 3.26 -0.92
C LEU A 33 -2.80 2.70 -1.75
N VAL A 34 -3.96 3.34 -1.67
CA VAL A 34 -5.20 2.85 -2.26
C VAL A 34 -5.65 3.69 -3.45
N GLY A 35 -6.48 3.12 -4.30
CA GLY A 35 -7.11 3.75 -5.46
C GLY A 35 -7.48 2.73 -6.52
N ALA A 36 -8.32 3.12 -7.45
CA ALA A 36 -8.76 2.28 -8.56
C ALA A 36 -7.59 1.81 -9.44
N ASN A 37 -7.84 0.83 -10.30
CA ASN A 37 -6.86 0.44 -11.31
C ASN A 37 -6.57 1.62 -12.24
N GLY A 38 -5.28 1.91 -12.46
CA GLY A 38 -4.85 3.08 -13.21
C GLY A 38 -4.72 4.38 -12.40
N ALA A 39 -5.08 4.42 -11.11
CA ALA A 39 -4.94 5.62 -10.26
C ALA A 39 -3.50 6.11 -10.06
N GLY A 40 -2.48 5.27 -10.34
CA GLY A 40 -1.08 5.64 -10.24
C GLY A 40 -0.29 4.94 -9.13
N LYS A 41 -0.88 3.98 -8.42
CA LYS A 41 -0.24 3.27 -7.29
C LYS A 41 1.13 2.70 -7.64
N SER A 42 1.21 1.78 -8.60
CA SER A 42 2.48 1.17 -9.04
C SER A 42 3.46 2.20 -9.63
N THR A 43 2.95 3.25 -10.29
CA THR A 43 3.79 4.35 -10.78
C THR A 43 4.44 5.10 -9.62
N THR A 44 3.69 5.38 -8.57
CA THR A 44 4.19 6.01 -7.35
C THR A 44 5.28 5.16 -6.71
N LEU A 45 5.03 3.87 -6.46
CA LEU A 45 6.02 2.97 -5.86
C LEU A 45 7.30 2.87 -6.71
N LYS A 46 7.15 2.67 -8.02
CA LYS A 46 8.30 2.60 -8.95
C LYS A 46 9.07 3.92 -9.04
N GLY A 47 8.38 5.06 -8.96
CA GLY A 47 8.99 6.40 -8.94
C GLY A 47 9.82 6.63 -7.68
N ILE A 48 9.29 6.28 -6.50
CA ILE A 48 9.99 6.32 -5.21
C ILE A 48 11.28 5.50 -5.27
N LEU A 49 11.19 4.27 -5.77
CA LEU A 49 12.32 3.33 -5.85
C LEU A 49 13.32 3.66 -6.97
N GLY A 50 13.04 4.67 -7.81
CA GLY A 50 13.88 5.00 -8.96
C GLY A 50 13.88 3.93 -10.07
N LEU A 51 12.88 3.04 -10.08
CA LEU A 51 12.70 2.03 -11.13
C LEU A 51 12.17 2.65 -12.44
N ILE A 52 11.62 3.85 -12.37
CA ILE A 52 11.26 4.69 -13.51
C ILE A 52 11.77 6.11 -13.27
N LYS A 53 12.04 6.84 -14.35
CA LYS A 53 12.38 8.25 -14.26
C LYS A 53 11.15 9.06 -13.88
N ALA A 54 11.18 9.68 -12.70
CA ALA A 54 10.16 10.57 -12.17
C ALA A 54 10.83 11.82 -11.60
N GLU A 55 10.11 12.95 -11.61
CA GLU A 55 10.48 14.20 -10.95
C GLU A 55 10.06 14.13 -9.47
N GLY A 56 10.61 15.03 -8.64
CA GLY A 56 10.37 15.05 -7.20
C GLY A 56 11.44 14.31 -6.41
N GLU A 57 11.22 14.25 -5.09
CA GLU A 57 12.19 13.66 -4.14
C GLU A 57 11.52 12.52 -3.36
N ALA A 58 12.31 11.49 -3.07
CA ALA A 58 11.95 10.44 -2.13
C ALA A 58 13.16 10.14 -1.23
N ARG A 59 12.92 10.09 0.09
CA ARG A 59 13.95 9.77 1.09
C ARG A 59 13.49 8.60 1.96
N VAL A 60 14.39 7.65 2.17
CA VAL A 60 14.19 6.49 3.03
C VAL A 60 15.11 6.62 4.24
N PHE A 61 14.55 6.77 5.43
CA PHE A 61 15.29 7.02 6.67
C PHE A 61 16.32 8.18 6.53
N GLY A 62 15.93 9.23 5.79
CA GLY A 62 16.77 10.41 5.53
C GLY A 62 17.71 10.30 4.32
N TYR A 63 17.99 9.11 3.80
CA TYR A 63 18.80 8.89 2.60
C TYR A 63 17.96 9.07 1.32
N ASP A 64 18.58 9.53 0.24
CA ASP A 64 17.92 9.49 -1.07
C ASP A 64 17.52 8.03 -1.39
N ALA A 65 16.26 7.81 -1.70
CA ALA A 65 15.72 6.48 -2.00
C ALA A 65 16.43 5.79 -3.20
N LYS A 66 17.08 6.57 -4.07
CA LYS A 66 17.83 6.08 -5.24
C LYS A 66 19.31 5.79 -4.91
N SER A 67 19.82 6.26 -3.78
CA SER A 67 21.20 5.97 -3.33
C SER A 67 21.38 4.50 -2.94
N LEU A 68 22.63 4.05 -2.79
CA LEU A 68 22.91 2.70 -2.32
C LEU A 68 22.43 2.50 -0.88
N GLU A 69 22.61 3.51 -0.04
CA GLU A 69 22.18 3.52 1.37
C GLU A 69 20.66 3.41 1.45
N GLY A 70 19.92 4.26 0.71
CA GLY A 70 18.46 4.21 0.67
C GLY A 70 17.94 2.86 0.18
N LYS A 71 18.49 2.34 -0.91
CA LYS A 71 18.11 1.03 -1.48
C LYS A 71 18.42 -0.14 -0.55
N SER A 72 19.52 -0.09 0.21
CA SER A 72 19.87 -1.15 1.14
C SER A 72 18.87 -1.32 2.29
N LEU A 73 18.10 -0.27 2.60
CA LEU A 73 17.08 -0.24 3.65
C LEU A 73 15.69 -0.66 3.14
N VAL A 74 15.53 -0.87 1.83
CA VAL A 74 14.22 -1.18 1.22
C VAL A 74 14.16 -2.62 0.76
N GLY A 75 13.09 -3.32 1.17
CA GLY A 75 12.66 -4.56 0.56
C GLY A 75 11.48 -4.29 -0.39
N TYR A 76 11.61 -4.64 -1.66
CA TYR A 76 10.55 -4.44 -2.65
C TYR A 76 9.99 -5.77 -3.12
N ALA A 77 8.66 -5.90 -3.10
CA ALA A 77 7.94 -6.99 -3.73
C ALA A 77 6.79 -6.42 -4.57
N GLY A 78 6.86 -6.61 -5.89
CA GLY A 78 5.82 -6.09 -6.78
C GLY A 78 5.95 -6.55 -8.22
N GLY A 79 4.88 -6.37 -8.99
CA GLY A 79 4.85 -6.63 -10.43
C GLY A 79 4.86 -8.10 -10.84
N GLY A 80 4.36 -8.97 -9.97
CA GLY A 80 4.44 -10.42 -10.14
C GLY A 80 5.85 -10.94 -9.85
N PHE A 81 5.91 -12.05 -9.13
CA PHE A 81 7.16 -12.66 -8.71
C PHE A 81 7.92 -13.22 -9.93
N ARG A 82 8.84 -12.44 -10.51
CA ARG A 82 9.63 -12.81 -11.70
C ARG A 82 11.09 -13.14 -11.37
N TYR A 83 11.34 -13.73 -10.20
CA TYR A 83 12.64 -14.34 -9.97
C TYR A 83 12.80 -15.55 -10.90
N TYR A 84 14.04 -15.91 -11.22
CA TYR A 84 14.39 -17.03 -12.09
C TYR A 84 13.51 -18.25 -11.83
N PRO A 85 12.50 -18.54 -12.65
CA PRO A 85 11.40 -19.46 -12.31
C PRO A 85 11.87 -20.89 -12.04
N HIS A 86 12.93 -21.33 -12.73
CA HIS A 86 13.46 -22.69 -12.63
C HIS A 86 14.59 -22.85 -11.63
N LYS A 87 14.94 -21.79 -10.86
CA LYS A 87 15.95 -21.87 -9.81
C LYS A 87 15.32 -22.20 -8.47
N THR A 88 16.07 -22.86 -7.60
CA THR A 88 15.64 -23.13 -6.22
C THR A 88 15.70 -21.85 -5.39
N LEU A 89 14.92 -21.80 -4.31
CA LEU A 89 14.89 -20.63 -3.41
C LEU A 89 16.28 -20.33 -2.86
N LYS A 90 17.03 -21.36 -2.43
CA LYS A 90 18.42 -21.18 -1.97
C LYS A 90 19.36 -20.64 -3.04
N THR A 91 19.13 -20.99 -4.32
CA THR A 91 19.95 -20.45 -5.42
C THR A 91 19.64 -18.97 -5.64
N VAL A 92 18.36 -18.58 -5.61
CA VAL A 92 17.95 -17.18 -5.70
C VAL A 92 18.52 -16.37 -4.54
N ALA A 93 18.36 -16.86 -3.31
CA ALA A 93 18.88 -16.22 -2.10
C ALA A 93 20.40 -16.01 -2.17
N ARG A 94 21.16 -17.06 -2.53
CA ARG A 94 22.62 -16.97 -2.70
C ARG A 94 23.04 -15.99 -3.79
N THR A 95 22.27 -15.87 -4.89
CA THR A 95 22.57 -14.88 -5.92
C THR A 95 22.34 -13.47 -5.41
N LEU A 96 21.21 -13.24 -4.70
CA LEU A 96 20.89 -11.93 -4.14
C LEU A 96 21.83 -11.52 -3.00
N SER A 97 22.29 -12.45 -2.19
CA SER A 97 23.21 -12.16 -1.07
C SER A 97 24.47 -11.42 -1.51
N GLY A 98 24.95 -11.67 -2.73
CA GLY A 98 26.11 -10.98 -3.29
C GLY A 98 25.92 -9.48 -3.56
N PHE A 99 24.67 -8.98 -3.59
CA PHE A 99 24.35 -7.57 -3.81
C PHE A 99 24.08 -6.79 -2.52
N TYR A 100 23.92 -7.48 -1.38
CA TYR A 100 23.56 -6.89 -0.10
C TYR A 100 24.60 -7.17 0.98
N PRO A 101 25.47 -6.21 1.33
CA PRO A 101 26.50 -6.42 2.36
C PRO A 101 25.96 -6.82 3.73
N ALA A 102 24.72 -6.42 4.05
CA ALA A 102 24.05 -6.75 5.31
C ALA A 102 23.24 -8.06 5.26
N TRP A 103 23.41 -8.87 4.21
CA TRP A 103 22.75 -10.16 4.10
C TRP A 103 23.11 -11.09 5.27
N SER A 104 22.10 -11.76 5.84
CA SER A 104 22.27 -12.76 6.89
C SER A 104 21.64 -14.09 6.46
N GLU A 105 22.48 -15.09 6.26
CA GLU A 105 22.04 -16.46 5.96
C GLU A 105 21.24 -17.08 7.10
N GLU A 106 21.56 -16.71 8.36
CA GLU A 106 20.83 -17.15 9.54
C GLU A 106 19.40 -16.59 9.52
N LYS A 107 19.22 -15.28 9.21
CA LYS A 107 17.89 -14.68 9.05
C LYS A 107 17.13 -15.36 7.92
N PHE A 108 17.77 -15.63 6.78
CA PHE A 108 17.12 -16.29 5.65
C PHE A 108 16.58 -17.67 6.06
N LYS A 109 17.37 -18.49 6.76
CA LYS A 109 16.91 -19.79 7.27
C LYS A 109 15.74 -19.63 8.23
N ARG A 110 15.83 -18.72 9.20
CA ARG A 110 14.76 -18.42 10.16
C ARG A 110 13.44 -18.02 9.45
N TYR A 111 13.52 -17.17 8.44
CA TYR A 111 12.31 -16.77 7.69
C TYR A 111 11.79 -17.90 6.80
N CYS A 112 12.65 -18.74 6.23
CA CYS A 112 12.20 -19.94 5.54
C CYS A 112 11.42 -20.87 6.47
N GLU A 113 11.90 -21.09 7.69
CA GLU A 113 11.19 -21.87 8.71
C GLU A 113 9.87 -21.20 9.12
N LYS A 114 9.90 -19.89 9.47
CA LYS A 114 8.72 -19.11 9.88
C LYS A 114 7.60 -19.08 8.81
N PHE A 115 7.98 -19.09 7.53
CA PHE A 115 7.07 -18.99 6.40
C PHE A 115 6.82 -20.33 5.69
N GLU A 116 7.30 -21.44 6.26
CA GLU A 116 7.16 -22.81 5.73
C GLU A 116 7.69 -22.96 4.29
N LEU A 117 8.78 -22.29 3.99
CA LEU A 117 9.44 -22.32 2.68
C LEU A 117 10.52 -23.40 2.66
N LEU A 118 10.46 -24.28 1.68
CA LEU A 118 11.49 -25.31 1.48
C LEU A 118 12.56 -24.77 0.51
N PRO A 119 13.82 -24.53 0.98
CA PRO A 119 14.86 -23.88 0.17
C PRO A 119 15.24 -24.61 -1.12
N ASP A 120 14.98 -25.93 -1.19
CA ASP A 120 15.26 -26.77 -2.36
C ASP A 120 14.16 -26.76 -3.41
N LYS A 121 12.95 -26.24 -3.11
CA LYS A 121 11.89 -26.05 -4.11
C LYS A 121 12.28 -24.99 -5.14
N LYS A 122 11.78 -25.15 -6.36
CA LYS A 122 11.89 -24.13 -7.42
C LYS A 122 10.84 -23.06 -7.22
N VAL A 123 11.09 -21.83 -7.70
CA VAL A 123 10.13 -20.73 -7.64
C VAL A 123 8.80 -21.09 -8.33
N THR A 124 8.83 -21.87 -9.42
CA THR A 124 7.62 -22.35 -10.11
C THR A 124 6.75 -23.30 -9.30
N GLU A 125 7.29 -23.89 -8.23
CA GLU A 125 6.55 -24.84 -7.38
C GLU A 125 5.86 -24.14 -6.20
N LEU A 126 5.98 -22.80 -6.11
CA LEU A 126 5.36 -21.99 -5.07
C LEU A 126 3.96 -21.52 -5.50
N SER A 127 3.00 -21.56 -4.56
CA SER A 127 1.75 -20.81 -4.69
C SER A 127 2.02 -19.30 -4.70
N GLU A 128 1.05 -18.46 -5.11
CA GLU A 128 1.22 -17.01 -5.09
C GLU A 128 1.50 -16.50 -3.67
N GLY A 129 0.82 -17.01 -2.65
CA GLY A 129 1.09 -16.67 -1.25
C GLY A 129 2.50 -17.05 -0.80
N MET A 130 2.99 -18.24 -1.18
CA MET A 130 4.37 -18.65 -0.88
C MET A 130 5.39 -17.76 -1.60
N LYS A 131 5.09 -17.29 -2.82
CA LYS A 131 5.98 -16.37 -3.54
C LYS A 131 6.11 -15.04 -2.79
N VAL A 132 5.02 -14.50 -2.27
CA VAL A 132 5.04 -13.25 -1.49
C VAL A 132 5.80 -13.46 -0.18
N LYS A 133 5.54 -14.57 0.54
CA LYS A 133 6.31 -14.95 1.74
C LYS A 133 7.81 -15.08 1.44
N PHE A 134 8.19 -15.65 0.28
CA PHE A 134 9.58 -15.73 -0.15
C PHE A 134 10.22 -14.37 -0.41
N ALA A 135 9.49 -13.39 -1.00
CA ALA A 135 9.99 -12.03 -1.15
C ALA A 135 10.26 -11.37 0.19
N LEU A 136 9.35 -11.55 1.15
CA LEU A 136 9.57 -11.04 2.50
C LEU A 136 10.82 -11.67 3.12
N ALA A 137 10.99 -13.00 3.00
CA ALA A 137 12.18 -13.69 3.51
C ALA A 137 13.46 -13.10 2.92
N LEU A 138 13.52 -12.85 1.61
CA LEU A 138 14.66 -12.22 0.94
C LEU A 138 14.91 -10.79 1.45
N ALA A 139 13.87 -9.96 1.50
CA ALA A 139 13.94 -8.57 1.94
C ALA A 139 14.43 -8.45 3.38
N LEU A 140 13.87 -9.23 4.28
CA LEU A 140 14.21 -9.20 5.70
C LEU A 140 15.62 -9.76 5.95
N SER A 141 16.09 -10.69 5.11
CA SER A 141 17.44 -11.29 5.22
C SER A 141 18.55 -10.32 4.87
N HIS A 142 18.30 -9.30 4.03
CA HIS A 142 19.29 -8.26 3.77
C HIS A 142 19.16 -7.04 4.69
N GLY A 143 18.25 -7.09 5.68
CA GLY A 143 18.11 -6.04 6.68
C GLY A 143 17.21 -4.87 6.27
N ALA A 144 16.27 -5.10 5.36
CA ALA A 144 15.29 -4.09 5.00
C ALA A 144 14.53 -3.58 6.23
N LYS A 145 14.42 -2.27 6.37
CA LYS A 145 13.64 -1.58 7.41
C LYS A 145 12.31 -1.06 6.88
N LEU A 146 12.22 -0.84 5.57
CA LEU A 146 11.01 -0.44 4.86
C LEU A 146 10.66 -1.51 3.81
N LEU A 147 9.49 -2.11 3.95
CA LEU A 147 8.91 -2.97 2.92
C LEU A 147 8.01 -2.14 2.01
N VAL A 148 8.23 -2.21 0.72
CA VAL A 148 7.40 -1.60 -0.33
C VAL A 148 6.78 -2.72 -1.15
N LEU A 149 5.44 -2.87 -1.06
CA LEU A 149 4.73 -4.01 -1.61
C LEU A 149 3.68 -3.53 -2.62
N ASP A 150 3.77 -4.00 -3.86
CA ASP A 150 2.84 -3.59 -4.93
C ASP A 150 1.80 -4.69 -5.16
N GLU A 151 0.57 -4.46 -4.68
CA GLU A 151 -0.59 -5.37 -4.75
C GLU A 151 -0.27 -6.78 -4.16
N PRO A 152 0.29 -6.88 -2.93
CA PRO A 152 0.82 -8.14 -2.41
C PRO A 152 -0.25 -9.21 -2.16
N THR A 153 -1.51 -8.81 -1.97
CA THR A 153 -2.64 -9.69 -1.68
C THR A 153 -3.47 -10.03 -2.93
N SER A 154 -3.15 -9.40 -4.07
CA SER A 154 -3.85 -9.66 -5.33
C SER A 154 -3.62 -11.09 -5.81
N GLY A 155 -4.72 -11.81 -6.07
CA GLY A 155 -4.69 -13.21 -6.49
C GLY A 155 -4.50 -14.23 -5.37
N LEU A 156 -4.47 -13.81 -4.11
CA LEU A 156 -4.52 -14.70 -2.96
C LEU A 156 -5.98 -15.09 -2.66
N ASP A 157 -6.17 -16.34 -2.22
CA ASP A 157 -7.44 -16.73 -1.61
C ASP A 157 -7.64 -16.01 -0.25
N PRO A 158 -8.87 -15.99 0.31
CA PRO A 158 -9.14 -15.26 1.53
C PRO A 158 -8.28 -15.66 2.73
N LEU A 159 -7.97 -16.95 2.89
CA LEU A 159 -7.16 -17.45 4.01
C LEU A 159 -5.70 -17.00 3.86
N ALA A 160 -5.11 -17.22 2.68
CA ALA A 160 -3.74 -16.79 2.40
C ALA A 160 -3.55 -15.27 2.53
N ARG A 161 -4.60 -14.49 2.22
CA ARG A 161 -4.62 -13.04 2.40
C ARG A 161 -4.60 -12.66 3.88
N GLU A 162 -5.47 -13.27 4.70
CA GLU A 162 -5.46 -13.04 6.15
C GLU A 162 -4.10 -13.38 6.77
N GLU A 163 -3.57 -14.56 6.47
CA GLU A 163 -2.24 -14.97 6.95
C GLU A 163 -1.15 -13.96 6.56
N PHE A 164 -1.21 -13.45 5.33
CA PHE A 164 -0.22 -12.47 4.86
C PHE A 164 -0.32 -11.15 5.63
N LEU A 165 -1.52 -10.64 5.87
CA LEU A 165 -1.73 -9.41 6.66
C LEU A 165 -1.28 -9.61 8.11
N ASP A 166 -1.54 -10.77 8.72
CA ASP A 166 -1.07 -11.11 10.06
C ASP A 166 0.46 -11.17 10.12
N ILE A 167 1.12 -11.67 9.07
CA ILE A 167 2.59 -11.61 8.96
C ILE A 167 3.07 -10.16 8.94
N LEU A 168 2.45 -9.26 8.18
CA LEU A 168 2.85 -7.85 8.14
C LEU A 168 2.68 -7.19 9.52
N LEU A 169 1.55 -7.41 10.19
CA LEU A 169 1.30 -6.91 11.54
C LEU A 169 2.34 -7.41 12.55
N ALA A 170 2.70 -8.70 12.49
CA ALA A 170 3.73 -9.28 13.35
C ALA A 170 5.11 -8.66 13.07
N LEU A 171 5.50 -8.47 11.81
CA LEU A 171 6.78 -7.85 11.44
C LEU A 171 6.89 -6.41 11.95
N VAL A 172 5.81 -5.64 11.86
CA VAL A 172 5.78 -4.27 12.38
C VAL A 172 5.89 -4.25 13.90
N ARG A 173 5.11 -5.08 14.59
CA ARG A 173 5.03 -5.11 16.06
C ARG A 173 6.30 -5.69 16.70
N GLU A 174 6.83 -6.78 16.16
CA GLU A 174 7.91 -7.55 16.78
C GLU A 174 9.30 -7.12 16.30
N GLU A 175 9.42 -6.69 15.03
CA GLU A 175 10.71 -6.42 14.40
C GLU A 175 10.88 -4.93 14.05
N GLY A 176 9.87 -4.07 14.30
CA GLY A 176 9.92 -2.63 14.02
C GLY A 176 10.00 -2.28 12.53
N VAL A 177 9.62 -3.21 11.65
CA VAL A 177 9.61 -2.99 10.20
C VAL A 177 8.53 -1.97 9.85
N THR A 178 8.79 -1.11 8.88
CA THR A 178 7.82 -0.18 8.32
C THR A 178 7.28 -0.72 7.00
N VAL A 179 6.00 -0.55 6.72
CA VAL A 179 5.37 -1.12 5.52
C VAL A 179 4.61 -0.06 4.73
N LEU A 180 4.89 0.04 3.44
CA LEU A 180 4.07 0.72 2.45
C LEU A 180 3.55 -0.34 1.48
N PHE A 181 2.23 -0.54 1.41
CA PHE A 181 1.67 -1.48 0.45
C PHE A 181 0.57 -0.83 -0.41
N SER A 182 0.57 -1.14 -1.70
CA SER A 182 -0.53 -0.75 -2.57
C SER A 182 -1.61 -1.82 -2.59
N THR A 183 -2.87 -1.40 -2.62
CA THR A 183 -4.01 -2.29 -2.79
C THR A 183 -5.20 -1.57 -3.43
N HIS A 184 -6.08 -2.33 -4.06
CA HIS A 184 -7.42 -1.89 -4.43
C HIS A 184 -8.50 -2.56 -3.56
N ILE A 185 -8.08 -3.36 -2.57
CA ILE A 185 -8.95 -4.13 -1.67
C ILE A 185 -9.06 -3.38 -0.34
N VAL A 186 -10.21 -2.76 -0.10
CA VAL A 186 -10.42 -1.89 1.06
C VAL A 186 -10.33 -2.65 2.39
N SER A 187 -10.77 -3.91 2.43
CA SER A 187 -10.69 -4.73 3.63
C SER A 187 -9.26 -4.97 4.12
N ASP A 188 -8.25 -4.97 3.23
CA ASP A 188 -6.85 -5.11 3.62
C ASP A 188 -6.37 -3.89 4.42
N LEU A 189 -6.85 -2.68 4.04
CA LEU A 189 -6.57 -1.45 4.76
C LEU A 189 -7.21 -1.48 6.15
N GLU A 190 -8.48 -1.85 6.23
CA GLU A 190 -9.19 -1.93 7.51
C GLU A 190 -8.56 -2.91 8.49
N ARG A 191 -7.94 -3.97 7.96
CA ARG A 191 -7.28 -5.00 8.75
C ARG A 191 -5.91 -4.58 9.26
N ALA A 192 -5.11 -3.89 8.43
CA ALA A 192 -3.68 -3.77 8.69
C ALA A 192 -3.12 -2.34 8.65
N ALA A 193 -3.79 -1.36 8.01
CA ALA A 193 -3.20 -0.04 7.81
C ALA A 193 -3.44 0.90 8.99
N ASP A 194 -2.40 1.62 9.40
CA ASP A 194 -2.48 2.76 10.33
C ASP A 194 -2.78 4.07 9.59
N ASP A 195 -2.18 4.21 8.40
CA ASP A 195 -2.26 5.42 7.58
C ASP A 195 -2.75 5.07 6.17
N ILE A 196 -3.39 6.02 5.49
CA ILE A 196 -3.91 5.85 4.14
C ILE A 196 -3.50 7.00 3.23
N VAL A 197 -3.09 6.66 2.01
CA VAL A 197 -2.98 7.59 0.89
C VAL A 197 -3.93 7.12 -0.20
N LEU A 198 -5.01 7.88 -0.47
CA LEU A 198 -5.94 7.62 -1.56
C LEU A 198 -5.48 8.36 -2.81
N LEU A 199 -5.19 7.63 -3.87
CA LEU A 199 -4.87 8.17 -5.18
C LEU A 199 -6.08 8.07 -6.12
N SER A 200 -6.38 9.14 -6.82
CA SER A 200 -7.35 9.15 -7.92
C SER A 200 -6.79 9.95 -9.09
N HIS A 201 -6.86 9.38 -10.30
CA HIS A 201 -6.39 10.03 -11.54
C HIS A 201 -4.98 10.67 -11.43
N GLY A 202 -4.08 10.02 -10.70
CA GLY A 202 -2.69 10.48 -10.51
C GLY A 202 -2.49 11.56 -9.44
N LYS A 203 -3.52 11.90 -8.68
CA LYS A 203 -3.48 12.89 -7.59
C LYS A 203 -3.77 12.26 -6.24
N THR A 204 -3.26 12.87 -5.17
CA THR A 204 -3.59 12.49 -3.80
C THR A 204 -4.91 13.15 -3.38
N LEU A 205 -5.93 12.35 -3.06
CA LEU A 205 -7.19 12.83 -2.50
C LEU A 205 -7.19 12.83 -0.98
N VAL A 206 -6.57 11.82 -0.38
CA VAL A 206 -6.47 11.64 1.08
C VAL A 206 -5.03 11.28 1.42
N ASN A 207 -4.55 11.83 2.53
CA ASN A 207 -3.28 11.48 3.15
C ASN A 207 -3.42 11.75 4.66
N GLU A 208 -3.90 10.77 5.40
CA GLU A 208 -4.17 10.90 6.83
C GLU A 208 -4.21 9.53 7.54
N GLN A 209 -4.33 9.53 8.87
CA GLN A 209 -4.53 8.31 9.64
C GLN A 209 -5.90 7.71 9.33
N LEU A 210 -5.97 6.38 9.27
CA LEU A 210 -7.19 5.66 8.89
C LEU A 210 -8.36 5.95 9.83
N ASP A 211 -8.10 5.95 11.14
CA ASP A 211 -9.13 6.24 12.15
C ASP A 211 -9.64 7.68 12.02
N THR A 212 -8.73 8.65 11.82
CA THR A 212 -9.10 10.05 11.60
C THR A 212 -10.00 10.21 10.37
N LEU A 213 -9.67 9.50 9.27
CA LEU A 213 -10.51 9.51 8.06
C LEU A 213 -11.92 8.98 8.34
N LYS A 214 -12.04 7.86 9.08
CA LYS A 214 -13.34 7.27 9.45
C LYS A 214 -14.17 8.18 10.34
N GLU A 215 -13.53 8.86 11.28
CA GLU A 215 -14.20 9.78 12.21
C GLU A 215 -14.65 11.10 11.57
N LYS A 216 -14.08 11.48 10.46
CA LYS A 216 -14.30 12.76 9.79
C LYS A 216 -15.67 12.87 9.12
N TYR A 217 -16.23 11.78 8.63
CA TYR A 217 -17.42 11.75 7.82
C TYR A 217 -18.58 11.00 8.45
N SER A 218 -19.81 11.41 8.05
CA SER A 218 -21.04 10.61 8.18
C SER A 218 -21.62 10.39 6.80
N LEU A 219 -22.30 9.26 6.60
CA LEU A 219 -23.08 9.04 5.38
C LEU A 219 -24.49 9.54 5.63
N ALA A 220 -24.94 10.45 4.75
CA ALA A 220 -26.24 11.08 4.82
C ALA A 220 -27.15 10.56 3.70
N ALA A 221 -28.35 10.12 4.07
CA ALA A 221 -29.40 9.75 3.13
C ALA A 221 -30.50 10.83 3.12
N PHE A 222 -30.93 11.24 1.92
CA PHE A 222 -31.89 12.30 1.67
C PHE A 222 -33.05 11.77 0.80
N GLU A 223 -34.29 12.15 1.07
CA GLU A 223 -35.44 11.85 0.21
C GLU A 223 -35.39 12.71 -1.07
N GLU A 224 -35.02 13.99 -0.94
CA GLU A 224 -34.87 14.92 -2.04
C GLU A 224 -33.40 15.31 -2.25
N LYS A 225 -33.05 15.76 -3.45
CA LYS A 225 -31.68 16.13 -3.78
C LYS A 225 -31.24 17.36 -2.95
N PRO A 226 -30.23 17.24 -2.08
CA PRO A 226 -29.71 18.37 -1.30
C PRO A 226 -29.04 19.40 -2.20
N GLU A 227 -29.15 20.70 -1.83
CA GLU A 227 -28.60 21.79 -2.65
C GLU A 227 -27.07 21.90 -2.53
N ARG A 228 -26.50 21.70 -1.34
CA ARG A 228 -25.06 21.91 -1.03
C ARG A 228 -24.58 21.04 0.13
N GLY A 229 -23.25 20.99 0.30
CA GLY A 229 -22.60 20.44 1.49
C GLY A 229 -22.44 18.91 1.48
N VAL A 230 -22.78 18.23 0.40
CA VAL A 230 -22.71 16.78 0.28
C VAL A 230 -21.62 16.38 -0.72
N ILE A 231 -20.73 15.50 -0.30
CA ILE A 231 -19.59 15.02 -1.09
C ILE A 231 -19.99 13.76 -1.83
N GLY A 232 -19.72 13.72 -3.15
CA GLY A 232 -19.92 12.54 -3.98
C GLY A 232 -21.38 12.06 -4.02
N LEU A 233 -22.34 12.98 -4.04
CA LEU A 233 -23.78 12.67 -4.05
C LEU A 233 -24.10 11.68 -5.16
N LYS A 234 -24.85 10.62 -4.83
CA LYS A 234 -25.35 9.64 -5.79
C LYS A 234 -26.83 9.34 -5.59
N PRO A 235 -27.60 9.05 -6.65
CA PRO A 235 -28.95 8.53 -6.52
C PRO A 235 -28.90 7.09 -5.98
N VAL A 236 -29.86 6.77 -5.11
CA VAL A 236 -30.12 5.43 -4.57
C VAL A 236 -31.57 5.04 -4.82
N LYS A 237 -31.96 3.80 -4.48
CA LYS A 237 -33.33 3.31 -4.72
C LYS A 237 -34.43 4.23 -4.16
N LYS A 238 -34.15 4.91 -3.05
CA LYS A 238 -35.07 5.89 -2.44
C LYS A 238 -34.28 7.15 -2.10
N GLY A 239 -34.30 8.15 -3.00
CA GLY A 239 -33.66 9.43 -2.79
C GLY A 239 -32.19 9.49 -3.20
N PHE A 240 -31.36 10.08 -2.36
CA PHE A 240 -29.95 10.38 -2.60
C PHE A 240 -29.09 10.03 -1.39
N GLU A 241 -27.84 9.74 -1.61
CA GLU A 241 -26.84 9.40 -0.56
C GLU A 241 -25.51 10.09 -0.87
N GLY A 242 -24.82 10.54 0.18
CA GLY A 242 -23.48 11.13 0.05
C GLY A 242 -22.80 11.39 1.39
N LEU A 243 -21.50 11.68 1.37
CA LEU A 243 -20.76 12.01 2.60
C LEU A 243 -21.00 13.45 3.01
N VAL A 244 -21.07 13.65 4.32
CA VAL A 244 -21.08 14.95 4.98
C VAL A 244 -20.02 14.96 6.07
N LEU A 245 -19.49 16.13 6.42
CA LEU A 245 -18.62 16.24 7.59
C LEU A 245 -19.45 15.98 8.85
N ARG A 246 -18.90 15.27 9.83
CA ARG A 246 -19.59 15.03 11.13
C ARG A 246 -19.94 16.32 11.88
N THR A 247 -19.25 17.41 11.59
CA THR A 247 -19.53 18.73 12.14
C THR A 247 -20.75 19.42 11.54
N ASP A 248 -21.21 18.95 10.39
CA ASP A 248 -22.31 19.58 9.65
C ASP A 248 -23.66 19.02 10.11
N SER A 249 -24.67 19.88 10.18
CA SER A 249 -26.03 19.52 10.58
C SER A 249 -26.95 19.57 9.35
N PHE A 250 -27.65 18.47 9.11
CA PHE A 250 -28.65 18.36 8.04
C PHE A 250 -30.01 17.96 8.64
N ALA A 251 -30.95 18.89 8.68
CA ALA A 251 -32.26 18.70 9.33
C ALA A 251 -33.10 17.58 8.71
N ASN A 252 -32.91 17.31 7.42
CA ASN A 252 -33.70 16.35 6.62
C ASN A 252 -32.87 15.16 6.12
N ALA A 253 -31.82 14.76 6.87
CA ALA A 253 -30.98 13.63 6.49
C ALA A 253 -30.98 12.56 7.59
N ALA A 254 -31.06 11.30 7.17
CA ALA A 254 -30.73 10.17 8.04
C ALA A 254 -29.22 9.95 8.00
N LEU A 255 -28.55 10.13 9.14
CA LEU A 255 -27.09 10.01 9.27
C LEU A 255 -26.73 8.65 9.84
N ARG A 256 -25.65 8.04 9.27
CA ARG A 256 -25.01 6.84 9.81
C ARG A 256 -23.50 6.89 9.63
N GLU A 257 -22.79 6.02 10.31
CA GLU A 257 -21.37 5.83 10.08
C GLU A 257 -21.13 5.18 8.70
N PRO A 258 -20.23 5.77 7.88
CA PRO A 258 -19.84 5.18 6.61
C PRO A 258 -18.81 4.06 6.83
N THR A 259 -18.81 3.06 5.96
CA THR A 259 -17.68 2.15 5.80
C THR A 259 -16.51 2.87 5.10
N LEU A 260 -15.30 2.36 5.23
CA LEU A 260 -14.15 2.92 4.50
C LEU A 260 -14.36 2.86 2.98
N GLU A 261 -14.99 1.80 2.48
CA GLU A 261 -15.32 1.66 1.07
C GLU A 261 -16.29 2.75 0.60
N GLU A 262 -17.31 3.07 1.38
CA GLU A 262 -18.24 4.16 1.10
C GLU A 262 -17.53 5.53 1.09
N ILE A 263 -16.63 5.76 2.04
CA ILE A 263 -15.82 6.98 2.08
C ILE A 263 -15.02 7.12 0.77
N ILE A 264 -14.30 6.09 0.37
CA ILE A 264 -13.48 6.09 -0.85
C ILE A 264 -14.35 6.33 -2.08
N ILE A 265 -15.47 5.61 -2.24
CA ILE A 265 -16.38 5.74 -3.38
C ILE A 265 -16.92 7.17 -3.51
N HIS A 266 -17.35 7.78 -2.42
CA HIS A 266 -17.91 9.13 -2.46
C HIS A 266 -16.85 10.21 -2.68
N LEU A 267 -15.64 10.03 -2.15
CA LEU A 267 -14.51 10.93 -2.41
C LEU A 267 -14.07 10.89 -3.88
N GLU A 268 -13.96 9.70 -4.47
CA GLU A 268 -13.62 9.54 -5.91
C GLU A 268 -14.70 10.13 -6.82
N ARG A 269 -15.99 10.02 -6.46
CA ARG A 269 -17.09 10.64 -7.24
C ARG A 269 -17.05 12.18 -7.25
N ARG A 270 -16.55 12.80 -6.18
CA ARG A 270 -16.37 14.26 -6.13
C ARG A 270 -15.42 14.77 -7.21
N GLU A 271 -14.39 13.99 -7.54
CA GLU A 271 -13.40 14.36 -8.56
C GLU A 271 -13.93 14.20 -10.00
N GLN A 272 -15.02 13.45 -10.18
CA GLN A 272 -15.62 13.19 -11.50
C GLN A 272 -16.78 14.15 -11.82
N ALA A 273 -17.22 14.95 -10.87
CA ALA A 273 -18.34 15.91 -10.99
C ALA A 273 -17.84 17.33 -11.20
#